data_22d9bc63d6434e03d1fd5c954e1b746b
#
_entry.id   22d9bc63d6434e03d1fd5c954e1b746b
#
_cell.length_a   1.000
_cell.length_b   1.000
_cell.length_c   1.000
_cell.angle_alpha   90.00
_cell.angle_beta   90.00
_cell.angle_gamma   90.00
#
_symmetry.space_group_name_H-M   'P 1'
#
loop_
_entity.id
_entity.type
_entity.pdbx_description
1 polymer ?
#
loop_
_entity_poly.entity_id
_entity_poly.type
_entity_poly.pdbx_seq_one_letter_code
_entity_poly.pdbx_strand_id
1 'polypeptide(L)'
;MDDRTLSELLTGFGLSEKEVDTYLSLLEHGEAKASTIAAAAGVSKRYVYSVSESLAARGFVEVNDHAVPTTIRATPPEEVIERLRSDVEAMRPALEERFAQVEPDVEQFEVVKSRVTVLKRIRTLIEGADEELTLSLPAPLLEEFRDPLVAAVDRGVLVLLILSGAGDEAVEPPDTEGVASVVRRWEAAMPTLLTADSAVGMVAPAELLQRANSDRQAIVFAQAQLAPVIAGSFLGNYWPVAVETWTAGPATLPAEYVNFRHAAFQATVHRRAGTTLRATVGGRDTAANEPVEVTGEVSAVRQSLVEPTNNEFPVQHTIVIETEDGTVAVGGRGAFVEDVEADLVRLEAE
;
A
#
# COMPACT_ATOMS: atom_id res chain seq x y z
N MET A 1 30.37 4.37 18.24
CA MET A 1 30.41 2.98 17.72
C MET A 1 31.71 2.41 18.21
N ASP A 2 31.73 1.20 18.73
CA ASP A 2 32.97 0.53 19.15
C ASP A 2 33.62 -0.22 17.97
N ASP A 3 34.90 -0.58 18.11
CA ASP A 3 35.67 -1.24 17.03
C ASP A 3 35.08 -2.60 16.63
N ARG A 4 34.43 -3.27 17.55
CA ARG A 4 33.78 -4.56 17.29
C ARG A 4 32.60 -4.41 16.34
N THR A 5 31.73 -3.45 16.62
CA THR A 5 30.56 -3.15 15.74
C THR A 5 31.02 -2.71 14.36
N LEU A 6 32.08 -1.90 14.28
CA LEU A 6 32.65 -1.46 13.00
C LEU A 6 33.20 -2.67 12.21
N SER A 7 33.91 -3.58 12.88
CA SER A 7 34.44 -4.80 12.26
C SER A 7 33.31 -5.72 11.76
N GLU A 8 32.24 -5.89 12.51
CA GLU A 8 31.07 -6.68 12.12
C GLU A 8 30.40 -6.09 10.86
N LEU A 9 30.26 -4.76 10.77
CA LEU A 9 29.73 -4.09 9.59
C LEU A 9 30.61 -4.27 8.35
N LEU A 10 31.93 -4.06 8.48
CA LEU A 10 32.88 -4.25 7.39
C LEU A 10 32.90 -5.71 6.89
N THR A 11 32.78 -6.67 7.81
CA THR A 11 32.64 -8.09 7.48
C THR A 11 31.33 -8.34 6.73
N GLY A 12 30.24 -7.68 7.10
CA GLY A 12 28.94 -7.73 6.39
C GLY A 12 29.05 -7.24 4.93
N PHE A 13 29.97 -6.31 4.64
CA PHE A 13 30.31 -5.88 3.28
C PHE A 13 31.32 -6.83 2.61
N GLY A 14 31.62 -7.97 3.20
CA GLY A 14 32.42 -9.05 2.59
C GLY A 14 33.93 -8.92 2.78
N LEU A 15 34.42 -8.11 3.73
CA LEU A 15 35.81 -8.15 4.14
C LEU A 15 36.04 -9.32 5.08
N SER A 16 37.15 -10.04 4.92
CA SER A 16 37.60 -11.01 5.92
C SER A 16 38.12 -10.30 7.18
N GLU A 17 38.13 -10.97 8.32
CA GLU A 17 38.67 -10.41 9.56
C GLU A 17 40.07 -9.80 9.40
N LYS A 18 40.95 -10.44 8.63
CA LYS A 18 42.30 -9.96 8.37
C LYS A 18 42.36 -8.72 7.46
N GLU A 19 41.42 -8.60 6.51
CA GLU A 19 41.27 -7.40 5.69
C GLU A 19 40.77 -6.25 6.54
N VAL A 20 39.83 -6.50 7.44
CA VAL A 20 39.33 -5.51 8.42
C VAL A 20 40.49 -5.01 9.32
N ASP A 21 41.22 -5.92 9.94
CA ASP A 21 42.37 -5.55 10.81
C ASP A 21 43.40 -4.71 10.06
N THR A 22 43.70 -5.09 8.81
CA THR A 22 44.66 -4.38 7.95
C THR A 22 44.15 -2.98 7.57
N TYR A 23 42.84 -2.88 7.21
CA TYR A 23 42.22 -1.62 6.84
C TYR A 23 42.11 -0.65 8.02
N LEU A 24 41.67 -1.11 9.18
CA LEU A 24 41.57 -0.30 10.40
C LEU A 24 42.95 0.21 10.82
N SER A 25 43.97 -0.64 10.76
CA SER A 25 45.37 -0.22 11.01
C SER A 25 45.88 0.85 10.00
N LEU A 26 45.45 0.76 8.73
CA LEU A 26 45.76 1.78 7.72
C LEU A 26 45.01 3.08 7.98
N LEU A 27 43.77 3.06 8.43
CA LEU A 27 43.04 4.28 8.79
C LEU A 27 43.74 5.07 9.91
N GLU A 28 44.29 4.36 10.92
CA GLU A 28 45.07 5.00 12.01
C GLU A 28 46.37 5.66 11.54
N HIS A 29 47.03 5.09 10.52
CA HIS A 29 48.32 5.57 10.02
C HIS A 29 48.18 6.51 8.80
N GLY A 30 47.03 6.53 8.14
CA GLY A 30 46.78 7.30 6.92
C GLY A 30 47.50 6.74 5.70
N GLU A 31 48.85 6.80 5.68
CA GLU A 31 49.72 6.21 4.68
C GLU A 31 50.91 5.54 5.36
N ALA A 32 51.20 4.28 5.01
CA ALA A 32 52.31 3.55 5.63
C ALA A 32 52.95 2.54 4.67
N LYS A 33 54.20 2.18 5.02
CA LYS A 33 54.91 1.08 4.31
C LYS A 33 54.31 -0.28 4.69
N ALA A 34 54.36 -1.22 3.74
CA ALA A 34 53.86 -2.58 3.99
C ALA A 34 54.49 -3.24 5.25
N SER A 35 55.74 -2.90 5.60
CA SER A 35 56.38 -3.41 6.82
C SER A 35 55.78 -2.84 8.11
N THR A 36 55.33 -1.60 8.12
CA THR A 36 54.68 -0.94 9.27
C THR A 36 53.32 -1.54 9.51
N ILE A 37 52.53 -1.69 8.45
CA ILE A 37 51.19 -2.31 8.49
C ILE A 37 51.31 -3.77 8.97
N ALA A 38 52.27 -4.53 8.45
CA ALA A 38 52.50 -5.92 8.83
C ALA A 38 52.76 -6.07 10.33
N ALA A 39 53.53 -5.16 10.90
CA ALA A 39 53.82 -5.15 12.35
C ALA A 39 52.58 -4.76 13.17
N ALA A 40 51.80 -3.78 12.72
CA ALA A 40 50.59 -3.30 13.41
C ALA A 40 49.44 -4.32 13.36
N ALA A 41 49.19 -4.90 12.19
CA ALA A 41 48.10 -5.89 11.98
C ALA A 41 48.50 -7.33 12.35
N GLY A 42 49.71 -7.59 12.80
CA GLY A 42 50.19 -8.92 13.21
C GLY A 42 50.22 -9.95 12.07
N VAL A 43 50.49 -9.50 10.85
CA VAL A 43 50.53 -10.34 9.63
C VAL A 43 51.90 -10.26 8.94
N SER A 44 52.14 -11.17 7.96
CA SER A 44 53.38 -11.12 7.19
C SER A 44 53.34 -9.96 6.15
N LYS A 45 54.51 -9.40 5.82
CA LYS A 45 54.63 -8.36 4.79
C LYS A 45 54.10 -8.83 3.42
N ARG A 46 54.27 -10.12 3.07
CA ARG A 46 53.74 -10.70 1.85
C ARG A 46 52.18 -10.70 1.87
N TYR A 47 51.61 -10.98 3.02
CA TYR A 47 50.18 -10.97 3.22
C TYR A 47 49.58 -9.57 3.06
N VAL A 48 50.28 -8.52 3.61
CA VAL A 48 49.86 -7.12 3.44
C VAL A 48 49.73 -6.75 1.97
N TYR A 49 50.67 -7.14 1.12
CA TYR A 49 50.58 -6.85 -0.31
C TYR A 49 49.37 -7.51 -0.95
N SER A 50 49.12 -8.81 -0.68
CA SER A 50 47.97 -9.52 -1.21
C SER A 50 46.63 -8.92 -0.72
N VAL A 51 46.53 -8.56 0.56
CA VAL A 51 45.35 -7.92 1.13
C VAL A 51 45.16 -6.51 0.57
N SER A 52 46.24 -5.75 0.41
CA SER A 52 46.18 -4.40 -0.15
C SER A 52 45.73 -4.40 -1.61
N GLU A 53 46.11 -5.39 -2.42
CA GLU A 53 45.58 -5.56 -3.78
C GLU A 53 44.07 -5.85 -3.77
N SER A 54 43.61 -6.71 -2.88
CA SER A 54 42.16 -7.00 -2.70
C SER A 54 41.40 -5.75 -2.24
N LEU A 55 41.90 -5.03 -1.23
CA LEU A 55 41.30 -3.81 -0.72
C LEU A 55 41.33 -2.67 -1.77
N ALA A 56 42.41 -2.57 -2.58
CA ALA A 56 42.51 -1.60 -3.65
C ALA A 56 41.50 -1.88 -4.77
N ALA A 57 41.34 -3.14 -5.18
CA ALA A 57 40.36 -3.53 -6.16
C ALA A 57 38.90 -3.18 -5.73
N ARG A 58 38.67 -3.11 -4.40
CA ARG A 58 37.38 -2.74 -3.78
C ARG A 58 37.33 -1.26 -3.37
N GLY A 59 38.42 -0.50 -3.60
CA GLY A 59 38.50 0.93 -3.38
C GLY A 59 38.62 1.37 -1.92
N PHE A 60 39.05 0.50 -1.02
CA PHE A 60 39.32 0.82 0.38
C PHE A 60 40.69 1.42 0.59
N VAL A 61 41.65 1.15 -0.29
CA VAL A 61 43.01 1.66 -0.21
C VAL A 61 43.57 1.98 -1.60
N GLU A 62 44.62 2.80 -1.63
CA GLU A 62 45.45 3.06 -2.80
C GLU A 62 46.85 2.48 -2.56
N VAL A 63 47.38 1.76 -3.54
CA VAL A 63 48.73 1.21 -3.51
C VAL A 63 49.62 2.08 -4.40
N ASN A 64 50.62 2.76 -3.81
CA ASN A 64 51.61 3.55 -4.54
C ASN A 64 52.88 2.72 -4.77
N ASP A 65 52.90 2.01 -5.89
CA ASP A 65 54.05 1.17 -6.33
C ASP A 65 55.14 1.96 -7.05
N HIS A 66 54.88 3.21 -7.41
CA HIS A 66 55.91 4.10 -7.98
C HIS A 66 56.85 4.66 -6.91
N ALA A 67 56.52 4.59 -5.62
CA ALA A 67 57.38 4.95 -4.52
C ALA A 67 58.28 3.76 -4.10
N VAL A 68 59.56 4.05 -3.80
CA VAL A 68 60.46 3.04 -3.24
C VAL A 68 60.89 3.46 -1.83
N PRO A 69 60.41 2.75 -0.79
CA PRO A 69 59.59 1.56 -0.77
C PRO A 69 58.09 1.86 -1.04
N THR A 70 57.39 0.91 -1.62
CA THR A 70 55.93 0.94 -1.86
C THR A 70 55.16 1.35 -0.60
N THR A 71 54.28 2.33 -0.72
CA THR A 71 53.37 2.77 0.35
C THR A 71 51.93 2.43 0.02
N ILE A 72 51.15 2.24 1.06
CA ILE A 72 49.71 1.94 0.98
C ILE A 72 48.99 3.04 1.77
N ARG A 73 48.01 3.65 1.15
CA ARG A 73 47.23 4.74 1.71
C ARG A 73 45.76 4.29 1.87
N ALA A 74 45.17 4.59 3.00
CA ALA A 74 43.73 4.42 3.15
C ALA A 74 42.97 5.45 2.31
N THR A 75 41.97 4.99 1.55
CA THR A 75 41.03 5.89 0.89
C THR A 75 40.20 6.63 1.95
N PRO A 76 39.94 7.94 1.79
CA PRO A 76 39.11 8.67 2.72
C PRO A 76 37.79 7.94 3.01
N PRO A 77 37.36 7.79 4.29
CA PRO A 77 36.13 7.07 4.64
C PRO A 77 34.90 7.58 3.92
N GLU A 78 34.80 8.86 3.65
CA GLU A 78 33.70 9.46 2.90
C GLU A 78 33.59 8.90 1.47
N GLU A 79 34.73 8.75 0.79
CA GLU A 79 34.77 8.19 -0.58
C GLU A 79 34.43 6.70 -0.59
N VAL A 80 34.85 5.94 0.43
CA VAL A 80 34.51 4.52 0.59
C VAL A 80 33.01 4.36 0.81
N ILE A 81 32.44 5.16 1.71
CA ILE A 81 30.99 5.11 2.03
C ILE A 81 30.15 5.50 0.81
N GLU A 82 30.53 6.54 0.08
CA GLU A 82 29.78 6.98 -1.11
C GLU A 82 29.82 5.93 -2.21
N ARG A 83 30.94 5.23 -2.40
CA ARG A 83 31.07 4.11 -3.34
C ARG A 83 30.16 2.96 -2.94
N LEU A 84 30.20 2.50 -1.69
CA LEU A 84 29.34 1.42 -1.19
C LEU A 84 27.86 1.78 -1.35
N ARG A 85 27.49 3.02 -1.06
CA ARG A 85 26.14 3.52 -1.27
C ARG A 85 25.73 3.48 -2.74
N SER A 86 26.60 3.94 -3.64
CA SER A 86 26.36 3.90 -5.08
C SER A 86 26.19 2.47 -5.59
N ASP A 87 27.01 1.53 -5.12
CA ASP A 87 26.91 0.12 -5.51
C ASP A 87 25.58 -0.51 -5.05
N VAL A 88 25.15 -0.21 -3.82
CA VAL A 88 23.85 -0.67 -3.28
C VAL A 88 22.69 -0.06 -4.08
N GLU A 89 22.72 1.23 -4.38
CA GLU A 89 21.68 1.88 -5.20
C GLU A 89 21.67 1.35 -6.65
N ALA A 90 22.83 1.06 -7.23
CA ALA A 90 22.92 0.50 -8.59
C ALA A 90 22.36 -0.94 -8.67
N MET A 91 22.48 -1.72 -7.59
CA MET A 91 21.93 -3.08 -7.54
C MET A 91 20.39 -3.11 -7.38
N ARG A 92 19.82 -2.08 -6.77
CA ARG A 92 18.41 -2.03 -6.40
C ARG A 92 17.46 -2.34 -7.57
N PRO A 93 17.54 -1.66 -8.75
CA PRO A 93 16.60 -1.91 -9.85
C PRO A 93 16.66 -3.36 -10.35
N ALA A 94 17.88 -3.91 -10.46
CA ALA A 94 18.07 -5.27 -10.94
C ALA A 94 17.58 -6.35 -9.96
N LEU A 95 17.64 -6.07 -8.65
CA LEU A 95 17.08 -6.96 -7.63
C LEU A 95 15.55 -6.85 -7.58
N GLU A 96 15.03 -5.64 -7.70
CA GLU A 96 13.58 -5.39 -7.72
C GLU A 96 12.94 -6.01 -8.96
N GLU A 97 13.55 -5.88 -10.15
CA GLU A 97 13.09 -6.52 -11.37
C GLU A 97 13.07 -8.05 -11.25
N ARG A 98 14.12 -8.66 -10.70
CA ARG A 98 14.16 -10.10 -10.49
C ARG A 98 13.18 -10.60 -9.43
N PHE A 99 12.98 -9.81 -8.40
CA PHE A 99 12.01 -10.10 -7.34
C PHE A 99 10.57 -9.98 -7.85
N ALA A 100 10.29 -9.00 -8.73
CA ALA A 100 8.98 -8.84 -9.36
C ALA A 100 8.64 -9.93 -10.38
N GLN A 101 9.65 -10.58 -10.99
CA GLN A 101 9.44 -11.71 -11.91
C GLN A 101 9.03 -13.02 -11.21
N VAL A 102 9.23 -13.11 -9.92
CA VAL A 102 8.57 -14.11 -9.10
C VAL A 102 7.25 -13.48 -8.64
N GLU A 103 6.24 -13.42 -9.53
CA GLU A 103 4.87 -13.32 -9.03
C GLU A 103 4.70 -14.49 -8.06
N PRO A 104 4.49 -14.28 -6.76
CA PRO A 104 3.99 -15.35 -5.94
C PRO A 104 2.61 -15.64 -6.52
N ASP A 105 2.42 -16.83 -7.05
CA ASP A 105 1.12 -17.49 -7.05
C ASP A 105 0.58 -17.23 -5.64
N VAL A 106 -0.40 -16.32 -5.50
CA VAL A 106 -0.76 -15.76 -4.19
C VAL A 106 -1.21 -16.96 -3.38
N GLU A 107 -0.32 -17.47 -2.51
CA GLU A 107 -0.74 -18.44 -1.52
C GLU A 107 -2.00 -17.88 -0.88
N GLN A 108 -3.04 -18.68 -0.77
CA GLN A 108 -4.35 -18.23 -0.29
C GLN A 108 -4.25 -17.35 0.95
N PHE A 109 -3.08 -17.40 1.64
CA PHE A 109 -2.73 -16.56 2.79
C PHE A 109 -1.22 -16.31 2.86
N GLU A 110 -0.81 -15.06 2.98
CA GLU A 110 0.55 -14.62 3.25
C GLU A 110 0.62 -13.99 4.64
N VAL A 111 1.58 -14.40 5.47
CA VAL A 111 1.84 -13.78 6.78
C VAL A 111 3.05 -12.85 6.66
N VAL A 112 2.82 -11.55 6.83
CA VAL A 112 3.85 -10.51 6.66
C VAL A 112 4.23 -9.93 8.02
N LYS A 113 5.54 -9.94 8.34
CA LYS A 113 6.10 -9.41 9.61
C LYS A 113 6.78 -8.05 9.45
N SER A 114 7.23 -7.73 8.26
CA SER A 114 7.97 -6.50 7.97
C SER A 114 7.02 -5.35 7.64
N ARG A 115 7.14 -4.23 8.36
CA ARG A 115 6.42 -2.99 8.05
C ARG A 115 6.62 -2.56 6.58
N VAL A 116 7.87 -2.61 6.10
CA VAL A 116 8.20 -2.22 4.71
C VAL A 116 7.43 -3.09 3.71
N THR A 117 7.38 -4.40 3.95
CA THR A 117 6.63 -5.33 3.10
C THR A 117 5.13 -5.07 3.17
N VAL A 118 4.58 -4.75 4.35
CA VAL A 118 3.16 -4.39 4.51
C VAL A 118 2.83 -3.14 3.71
N LEU A 119 3.63 -2.08 3.80
CA LEU A 119 3.41 -0.85 3.03
C LEU A 119 3.49 -1.11 1.51
N LYS A 120 4.43 -1.94 1.06
CA LYS A 120 4.51 -2.37 -0.34
C LYS A 120 3.26 -3.15 -0.77
N ARG A 121 2.74 -4.06 0.08
CA ARG A 121 1.51 -4.81 -0.21
C ARG A 121 0.27 -3.91 -0.28
N ILE A 122 0.15 -2.91 0.64
CA ILE A 122 -0.93 -1.91 0.57
C ILE A 122 -0.89 -1.21 -0.79
N ARG A 123 0.28 -0.73 -1.22
CA ARG A 123 0.45 -0.06 -2.52
C ARG A 123 0.04 -0.96 -3.68
N THR A 124 0.53 -2.20 -3.72
CA THR A 124 0.18 -3.17 -4.78
C THR A 124 -1.33 -3.43 -4.83
N LEU A 125 -2.00 -3.56 -3.68
CA LEU A 125 -3.46 -3.79 -3.64
C LEU A 125 -4.25 -2.55 -4.07
N ILE A 126 -3.79 -1.34 -3.78
CA ILE A 126 -4.41 -0.09 -4.27
C ILE A 126 -4.24 0.03 -5.80
N GLU A 127 -3.04 -0.23 -6.30
CA GLU A 127 -2.72 -0.14 -7.72
C GLU A 127 -3.45 -1.20 -8.55
N GLY A 128 -3.71 -2.38 -7.97
CA GLY A 128 -4.40 -3.49 -8.61
C GLY A 128 -5.93 -3.49 -8.47
N ALA A 129 -6.52 -2.52 -7.75
CA ALA A 129 -7.96 -2.42 -7.63
C ALA A 129 -8.59 -1.86 -8.92
N ASP A 130 -9.64 -2.54 -9.41
CA ASP A 130 -10.34 -2.18 -10.64
C ASP A 130 -11.77 -1.65 -10.39
N GLU A 131 -12.46 -2.12 -9.35
CA GLU A 131 -13.86 -1.78 -9.08
C GLU A 131 -14.06 -1.04 -7.77
N GLU A 132 -13.51 -1.59 -6.68
CA GLU A 132 -13.76 -1.12 -5.31
C GLU A 132 -12.55 -1.33 -4.40
N LEU A 133 -12.26 -0.33 -3.60
CA LEU A 133 -11.27 -0.37 -2.54
C LEU A 133 -11.89 0.10 -1.22
N THR A 134 -11.89 -0.76 -0.19
CA THR A 134 -12.11 -0.33 1.19
C THR A 134 -10.77 -0.30 1.92
N LEU A 135 -10.45 0.79 2.59
CA LEU A 135 -9.17 0.95 3.27
C LEU A 135 -9.33 1.72 4.57
N SER A 136 -8.80 1.16 5.67
CA SER A 136 -8.48 1.95 6.86
C SER A 136 -6.97 2.14 6.98
N LEU A 137 -6.54 3.38 7.14
CA LEU A 137 -5.13 3.77 7.13
C LEU A 137 -4.84 4.72 8.29
N PRO A 138 -3.71 4.56 9.03
CA PRO A 138 -3.24 5.59 9.94
C PRO A 138 -3.05 6.94 9.22
N ALA A 139 -3.65 8.01 9.74
CA ALA A 139 -3.65 9.33 9.09
C ALA A 139 -2.26 9.84 8.66
N PRO A 140 -1.16 9.63 9.45
CA PRO A 140 0.18 10.03 9.04
C PRO A 140 0.73 9.31 7.80
N LEU A 141 0.12 8.20 7.38
CA LEU A 141 0.56 7.44 6.21
C LEU A 141 -0.16 7.88 4.91
N LEU A 142 -1.15 8.79 4.98
CA LEU A 142 -1.90 9.19 3.79
C LEU A 142 -0.99 9.71 2.68
N GLU A 143 -0.01 10.54 3.00
CA GLU A 143 0.91 11.12 2.01
C GLU A 143 1.74 10.06 1.27
N GLU A 144 2.08 8.95 1.93
CA GLU A 144 2.80 7.84 1.29
C GLU A 144 1.95 7.12 0.22
N PHE A 145 0.62 7.16 0.37
CA PHE A 145 -0.33 6.49 -0.53
C PHE A 145 -1.19 7.45 -1.36
N ARG A 146 -0.94 8.76 -1.31
CA ARG A 146 -1.71 9.77 -2.05
C ARG A 146 -1.77 9.47 -3.54
N ASP A 147 -0.62 9.36 -4.19
CA ASP A 147 -0.55 9.15 -5.64
C ASP A 147 -1.27 7.87 -6.10
N PRO A 148 -1.03 6.67 -5.51
CA PRO A 148 -1.77 5.47 -5.90
C PRO A 148 -3.28 5.55 -5.60
N LEU A 149 -3.72 6.25 -4.53
CA LEU A 149 -5.14 6.45 -4.24
C LEU A 149 -5.80 7.37 -5.28
N VAL A 150 -5.18 8.51 -5.59
CA VAL A 150 -5.66 9.41 -6.66
C VAL A 150 -5.74 8.65 -7.98
N ALA A 151 -4.71 7.90 -8.34
CA ALA A 151 -4.72 7.10 -9.57
C ALA A 151 -5.84 6.02 -9.57
N ALA A 152 -6.19 5.44 -8.41
CA ALA A 152 -7.32 4.51 -8.31
C ALA A 152 -8.66 5.23 -8.55
N VAL A 153 -8.86 6.42 -7.95
CA VAL A 153 -10.05 7.24 -8.18
C VAL A 153 -10.15 7.66 -9.65
N ASP A 154 -9.05 8.08 -10.27
CA ASP A 154 -8.99 8.47 -11.69
C ASP A 154 -9.31 7.31 -12.64
N ARG A 155 -9.01 6.06 -12.25
CA ARG A 155 -9.44 4.85 -12.97
C ARG A 155 -10.93 4.53 -12.81
N GLY A 156 -11.64 5.24 -11.94
CA GLY A 156 -13.06 4.99 -11.66
C GLY A 156 -13.31 3.95 -10.56
N VAL A 157 -12.31 3.64 -9.73
CA VAL A 157 -12.48 2.76 -8.57
C VAL A 157 -13.28 3.48 -7.48
N LEU A 158 -14.28 2.81 -6.89
CA LEU A 158 -14.93 3.30 -5.67
C LEU A 158 -13.97 3.15 -4.50
N VAL A 159 -13.41 4.24 -4.00
CA VAL A 159 -12.50 4.24 -2.85
C VAL A 159 -13.21 4.73 -1.60
N LEU A 160 -13.33 3.84 -0.59
CA LEU A 160 -13.88 4.15 0.73
C LEU A 160 -12.73 4.14 1.75
N LEU A 161 -12.38 5.32 2.27
CA LEU A 161 -11.21 5.50 3.13
C LEU A 161 -11.60 5.92 4.55
N ILE A 162 -11.07 5.19 5.56
CA ILE A 162 -11.08 5.64 6.96
C ILE A 162 -9.64 6.05 7.35
N LEU A 163 -9.46 7.28 7.78
CA LEU A 163 -8.21 7.74 8.38
C LEU A 163 -8.28 7.59 9.91
N SER A 164 -7.45 6.72 10.46
CA SER A 164 -7.43 6.38 11.87
C SER A 164 -6.32 7.11 12.64
N GLY A 165 -6.49 7.25 13.97
CA GLY A 165 -5.52 7.93 14.83
C GLY A 165 -5.49 9.44 14.58
N ALA A 166 -6.58 10.02 14.08
CA ALA A 166 -6.68 11.43 13.72
C ALA A 166 -7.10 12.35 14.88
N GLY A 167 -7.17 11.80 16.11
CA GLY A 167 -7.62 12.52 17.30
C GLY A 167 -6.54 13.37 17.99
N ASP A 168 -5.33 13.46 17.47
CA ASP A 168 -4.31 14.35 18.02
C ASP A 168 -4.56 15.77 17.49
N GLU A 169 -5.12 16.64 18.34
CA GLU A 169 -5.43 18.05 18.01
C GLU A 169 -4.19 18.87 17.59
N ALA A 170 -2.99 18.34 17.80
CA ALA A 170 -1.74 19.00 17.44
C ALA A 170 -1.33 18.80 15.96
N VAL A 171 -2.01 17.93 15.20
CA VAL A 171 -1.68 17.65 13.80
C VAL A 171 -2.78 18.23 12.91
N GLU A 172 -2.42 19.11 11.98
CA GLU A 172 -3.34 19.58 10.94
C GLU A 172 -3.94 18.36 10.19
N PRO A 173 -5.27 18.36 9.97
CA PRO A 173 -5.88 17.28 9.20
C PRO A 173 -5.27 17.23 7.80
N PRO A 174 -4.90 16.04 7.30
CA PRO A 174 -4.34 15.93 5.96
C PRO A 174 -5.38 16.38 4.93
N ASP A 175 -4.89 16.96 3.84
CA ASP A 175 -5.73 17.21 2.67
C ASP A 175 -6.23 15.88 2.11
N THR A 176 -7.53 15.76 1.91
CA THR A 176 -8.19 14.52 1.44
C THR A 176 -8.88 14.68 0.09
N GLU A 177 -8.70 15.82 -0.57
CA GLU A 177 -9.31 16.06 -1.88
C GLU A 177 -8.73 15.08 -2.92
N GLY A 178 -9.61 14.40 -3.63
CA GLY A 178 -9.27 13.50 -4.74
C GLY A 178 -8.66 12.14 -4.35
N VAL A 179 -8.36 11.90 -3.06
CA VAL A 179 -7.72 10.62 -2.65
C VAL A 179 -8.69 9.45 -2.50
N ALA A 180 -9.99 9.73 -2.42
CA ALA A 180 -11.02 8.71 -2.27
C ALA A 180 -12.38 9.23 -2.75
N SER A 181 -13.33 8.33 -2.98
CA SER A 181 -14.74 8.69 -3.22
C SER A 181 -15.41 9.23 -1.96
N VAL A 182 -15.08 8.64 -0.80
CA VAL A 182 -15.53 9.11 0.51
C VAL A 182 -14.42 8.92 1.53
N VAL A 183 -14.16 9.96 2.35
CA VAL A 183 -13.21 9.90 3.47
C VAL A 183 -13.95 10.08 4.78
N ARG A 184 -13.69 9.18 5.72
CA ARG A 184 -14.13 9.27 7.11
C ARG A 184 -12.93 9.29 8.06
N ARG A 185 -13.10 9.84 9.26
CA ARG A 185 -12.07 9.91 10.31
C ARG A 185 -12.49 9.09 11.51
N TRP A 186 -11.52 8.36 12.06
CA TRP A 186 -11.64 7.60 13.29
C TRP A 186 -10.58 8.10 14.28
N GLU A 187 -11.00 8.54 15.47
CA GLU A 187 -10.08 9.19 16.42
C GLU A 187 -9.04 8.23 17.01
N ALA A 188 -9.45 7.03 17.35
CA ALA A 188 -8.58 6.03 17.95
C ALA A 188 -7.75 5.26 16.89
N ALA A 189 -6.70 4.56 17.33
CA ALA A 189 -6.03 3.59 16.50
C ALA A 189 -6.96 2.41 16.19
N MET A 190 -6.97 1.97 14.93
CA MET A 190 -7.70 0.79 14.48
C MET A 190 -6.80 -0.07 13.59
N PRO A 191 -7.11 -1.37 13.42
CA PRO A 191 -6.39 -2.20 12.46
C PRO A 191 -6.51 -1.62 11.05
N THR A 192 -5.48 -1.77 10.22
CA THR A 192 -5.62 -1.56 8.80
C THR A 192 -6.38 -2.74 8.20
N LEU A 193 -7.57 -2.46 7.70
CA LEU A 193 -8.39 -3.35 6.92
C LEU A 193 -8.36 -2.85 5.48
N LEU A 194 -8.00 -3.71 4.54
CA LEU A 194 -8.00 -3.40 3.13
C LEU A 194 -8.68 -4.54 2.39
N THR A 195 -9.61 -4.20 1.50
CA THR A 195 -10.14 -5.15 0.49
C THR A 195 -10.19 -4.48 -0.87
N ALA A 196 -9.84 -5.23 -1.92
CA ALA A 196 -9.94 -4.79 -3.30
C ALA A 196 -10.81 -5.80 -4.08
N ASP A 197 -11.79 -5.29 -4.81
CA ASP A 197 -12.68 -5.99 -5.75
C ASP A 197 -13.40 -7.21 -5.15
N SER A 198 -13.61 -7.21 -3.83
CA SER A 198 -14.19 -8.34 -3.09
C SER A 198 -13.46 -9.68 -3.30
N ALA A 199 -12.21 -9.67 -3.72
CA ALA A 199 -11.40 -10.85 -4.06
C ALA A 199 -10.15 -10.99 -3.20
N VAL A 200 -9.44 -9.90 -2.97
CA VAL A 200 -8.18 -9.86 -2.24
C VAL A 200 -8.27 -8.88 -1.07
N GLY A 201 -7.39 -9.05 -0.08
CA GLY A 201 -7.36 -8.10 1.02
C GLY A 201 -6.21 -8.31 2.00
N MET A 202 -6.17 -7.44 3.00
CA MET A 202 -5.19 -7.47 4.07
C MET A 202 -5.79 -7.02 5.40
N VAL A 203 -5.32 -7.65 6.47
CA VAL A 203 -5.57 -7.22 7.85
C VAL A 203 -4.22 -7.03 8.54
N ALA A 204 -3.95 -5.82 9.03
CA ALA A 204 -2.72 -5.51 9.75
C ALA A 204 -3.04 -4.80 11.08
N PRO A 205 -2.46 -5.24 12.21
CA PRO A 205 -2.58 -4.52 13.49
C PRO A 205 -2.00 -3.11 13.39
N ALA A 206 -2.63 -2.13 14.05
CA ALA A 206 -2.20 -0.73 14.04
C ALA A 206 -0.72 -0.55 14.43
N GLU A 207 -0.25 -1.32 15.42
CA GLU A 207 1.12 -1.24 15.93
C GLU A 207 2.17 -1.59 14.87
N LEU A 208 1.84 -2.47 13.92
CA LEU A 208 2.76 -2.88 12.85
C LEU A 208 3.07 -1.73 11.88
N LEU A 209 2.09 -0.84 11.65
CA LEU A 209 2.25 0.31 10.78
C LEU A 209 2.81 1.55 11.50
N GLN A 210 2.58 1.66 12.81
CA GLN A 210 3.03 2.79 13.61
C GLN A 210 4.49 2.66 14.11
N ARG A 211 5.00 1.43 14.29
CA ARG A 211 6.33 1.16 14.87
C ARG A 211 7.20 0.35 13.91
N ALA A 212 8.47 0.72 13.80
CA ALA A 212 9.42 0.04 12.92
C ALA A 212 9.74 -1.41 13.34
N ASN A 213 9.72 -1.71 14.64
CA ASN A 213 10.00 -3.03 15.20
C ASN A 213 8.80 -3.50 16.03
N SER A 214 7.84 -4.14 15.38
CA SER A 214 6.68 -4.77 16.02
C SER A 214 6.77 -6.29 15.87
N ASP A 215 6.48 -7.04 16.96
CA ASP A 215 6.31 -8.49 16.91
C ASP A 215 4.99 -8.93 16.26
N ARG A 216 4.20 -7.97 15.78
CA ARG A 216 2.92 -8.19 15.14
C ARG A 216 3.09 -8.62 13.69
N GLN A 217 2.05 -9.24 13.15
CA GLN A 217 2.01 -9.76 11.78
C GLN A 217 0.76 -9.29 11.08
N ALA A 218 0.88 -8.98 9.80
CA ALA A 218 -0.25 -8.77 8.90
C ALA A 218 -0.58 -10.08 8.17
N ILE A 219 -1.82 -10.23 7.77
CA ILE A 219 -2.30 -11.30 6.91
C ILE A 219 -2.77 -10.68 5.61
N VAL A 220 -2.17 -11.09 4.50
CA VAL A 220 -2.63 -10.80 3.14
C VAL A 220 -3.33 -12.07 2.64
N PHE A 221 -4.44 -11.92 1.93
CA PHE A 221 -5.20 -13.05 1.42
C PHE A 221 -5.78 -12.75 0.03
N ALA A 222 -5.91 -13.82 -0.76
CA ALA A 222 -6.58 -13.81 -2.05
C ALA A 222 -7.69 -14.86 -2.02
N GLN A 223 -8.81 -14.53 -1.38
CA GLN A 223 -9.95 -15.42 -1.19
C GLN A 223 -11.26 -14.66 -1.33
N ALA A 224 -12.01 -14.98 -2.40
CA ALA A 224 -13.31 -14.37 -2.69
C ALA A 224 -14.37 -14.59 -1.60
N GLN A 225 -14.21 -15.62 -0.73
CA GLN A 225 -15.12 -15.87 0.39
C GLN A 225 -14.77 -15.03 1.62
N LEU A 226 -13.51 -14.63 1.78
CA LEU A 226 -13.04 -13.89 2.97
C LEU A 226 -13.11 -12.38 2.77
N ALA A 227 -12.81 -11.89 1.57
CA ALA A 227 -12.80 -10.46 1.28
C ALA A 227 -14.16 -9.79 1.59
N PRO A 228 -15.33 -10.35 1.23
CA PRO A 228 -16.62 -9.78 1.60
C PRO A 228 -16.86 -9.72 3.11
N VAL A 229 -16.31 -10.67 3.89
CA VAL A 229 -16.45 -10.68 5.36
C VAL A 229 -15.66 -9.51 5.96
N ILE A 230 -14.45 -9.25 5.46
CA ILE A 230 -13.63 -8.11 5.92
C ILE A 230 -14.26 -6.78 5.47
N ALA A 231 -14.72 -6.67 4.22
CA ALA A 231 -15.47 -5.51 3.74
C ALA A 231 -16.77 -5.28 4.55
N GLY A 232 -17.48 -6.35 4.88
CA GLY A 232 -18.67 -6.31 5.74
C GLY A 232 -18.34 -5.82 7.16
N SER A 233 -17.21 -6.26 7.73
CA SER A 233 -16.73 -5.74 9.02
C SER A 233 -16.33 -4.26 8.95
N PHE A 234 -15.67 -3.84 7.87
CA PHE A 234 -15.34 -2.44 7.63
C PHE A 234 -16.61 -1.58 7.55
N LEU A 235 -17.56 -1.95 6.69
CA LEU A 235 -18.78 -1.20 6.44
C LEU A 235 -19.79 -1.27 7.60
N GLY A 236 -19.85 -2.39 8.33
CA GLY A 236 -20.83 -2.60 9.39
C GLY A 236 -20.39 -2.10 10.76
N ASN A 237 -19.08 -2.19 11.08
CA ASN A 237 -18.60 -1.90 12.43
C ASN A 237 -17.84 -0.57 12.54
N TYR A 238 -17.06 -0.20 11.52
CA TYR A 238 -16.18 0.98 11.60
C TYR A 238 -16.76 2.16 10.82
N TRP A 239 -17.23 1.93 9.61
CA TRP A 239 -17.73 2.99 8.73
C TRP A 239 -18.86 3.83 9.35
N PRO A 240 -19.90 3.24 9.98
CA PRO A 240 -21.03 4.01 10.50
C PRO A 240 -20.69 4.92 11.70
N VAL A 241 -19.61 4.62 12.42
CA VAL A 241 -19.18 5.39 13.60
C VAL A 241 -18.03 6.35 13.30
N ALA A 242 -17.38 6.21 12.15
CA ALA A 242 -16.38 7.16 11.69
C ALA A 242 -17.06 8.42 11.12
N VAL A 243 -16.49 9.59 11.37
CA VAL A 243 -17.04 10.89 10.96
C VAL A 243 -16.67 11.17 9.50
N GLU A 244 -17.65 11.42 8.66
CA GLU A 244 -17.45 11.84 7.28
C GLU A 244 -16.78 13.21 7.23
N THR A 245 -15.70 13.33 6.45
CA THR A 245 -14.92 14.56 6.32
C THR A 245 -14.82 15.06 4.89
N TRP A 246 -15.00 14.16 3.92
CA TRP A 246 -14.97 14.50 2.50
C TRP A 246 -15.77 13.51 1.68
N THR A 247 -16.40 13.98 0.61
CA THR A 247 -17.16 13.18 -0.34
C THR A 247 -16.97 13.76 -1.74
N ALA A 248 -16.64 12.91 -2.70
CA ALA A 248 -16.51 13.28 -4.10
C ALA A 248 -17.84 13.75 -4.68
N GLY A 249 -17.77 14.67 -5.62
CA GLY A 249 -18.93 15.11 -6.40
C GLY A 249 -19.43 14.04 -7.38
N PRO A 250 -20.57 14.31 -8.05
CA PRO A 250 -21.13 13.40 -9.03
C PRO A 250 -20.23 13.28 -10.26
N ALA A 251 -20.10 12.07 -10.79
CA ALA A 251 -19.38 11.77 -12.03
C ALA A 251 -20.17 12.26 -13.26
N THR A 252 -19.50 12.33 -14.40
CA THR A 252 -20.17 12.68 -15.68
C THR A 252 -21.13 11.56 -16.09
N LEU A 253 -22.35 11.91 -16.48
CA LEU A 253 -23.35 11.00 -17.04
C LEU A 253 -23.41 11.11 -18.57
N PRO A 254 -23.79 10.03 -19.33
CA PRO A 254 -24.15 8.69 -18.82
C PRO A 254 -22.93 7.89 -18.34
N ALA A 255 -23.14 7.01 -17.36
CA ALA A 255 -22.07 6.13 -16.83
C ALA A 255 -22.62 4.73 -16.50
N GLU A 256 -21.73 3.73 -16.63
CA GLU A 256 -22.04 2.32 -16.36
C GLU A 256 -21.20 1.82 -15.18
N TYR A 257 -21.81 1.00 -14.33
CA TYR A 257 -21.21 0.48 -13.09
C TYR A 257 -21.45 -1.01 -12.98
N VAL A 258 -20.39 -1.80 -12.97
CA VAL A 258 -20.42 -3.23 -12.62
C VAL A 258 -20.51 -3.39 -11.09
N ASN A 259 -19.84 -2.52 -10.35
CA ASN A 259 -19.94 -2.48 -8.90
C ASN A 259 -21.21 -1.72 -8.47
N PHE A 260 -22.17 -2.46 -7.91
CA PHE A 260 -23.47 -1.90 -7.49
C PHE A 260 -23.33 -0.83 -6.39
N ARG A 261 -22.38 -0.98 -5.47
CA ARG A 261 -22.13 0.00 -4.41
C ARG A 261 -21.65 1.32 -4.99
N HIS A 262 -20.86 1.28 -6.06
CA HIS A 262 -20.46 2.47 -6.80
C HIS A 262 -21.65 3.13 -7.50
N ALA A 263 -22.53 2.35 -8.13
CA ALA A 263 -23.79 2.87 -8.70
C ALA A 263 -24.65 3.56 -7.64
N ALA A 264 -24.83 2.93 -6.47
CA ALA A 264 -25.60 3.51 -5.37
C ALA A 264 -24.98 4.79 -4.81
N PHE A 265 -23.64 4.85 -4.70
CA PHE A 265 -22.93 6.07 -4.35
C PHE A 265 -23.19 7.19 -5.37
N GLN A 266 -22.99 6.93 -6.65
CA GLN A 266 -23.16 7.93 -7.71
C GLN A 266 -24.65 8.36 -7.82
N ALA A 267 -25.57 7.44 -7.75
CA ALA A 267 -27.00 7.77 -7.71
C ALA A 267 -27.33 8.70 -6.52
N THR A 268 -26.72 8.47 -5.37
CA THR A 268 -26.92 9.30 -4.18
C THR A 268 -26.39 10.72 -4.38
N VAL A 269 -25.14 10.88 -4.86
CA VAL A 269 -24.53 12.20 -5.01
C VAL A 269 -25.19 13.01 -6.13
N HIS A 270 -25.61 12.38 -7.23
CA HIS A 270 -26.38 13.03 -8.31
C HIS A 270 -27.72 13.53 -7.80
N ARG A 271 -28.48 12.68 -7.07
CA ARG A 271 -29.78 13.11 -6.52
C ARG A 271 -29.65 14.24 -5.51
N ARG A 272 -28.57 14.25 -4.71
CA ARG A 272 -28.26 15.38 -3.81
C ARG A 272 -27.93 16.65 -4.56
N ALA A 273 -27.31 16.54 -5.74
CA ALA A 273 -27.07 17.68 -6.63
C ALA A 273 -28.32 18.13 -7.38
N GLY A 274 -29.48 17.48 -7.18
CA GLY A 274 -30.76 17.84 -7.81
C GLY A 274 -30.95 17.26 -9.22
N THR A 275 -30.13 16.27 -9.61
CA THR A 275 -30.25 15.58 -10.91
C THR A 275 -31.36 14.54 -10.82
N THR A 276 -32.35 14.59 -11.72
CA THR A 276 -33.27 13.47 -11.97
C THR A 276 -32.50 12.40 -12.74
N LEU A 277 -32.56 11.16 -12.24
CA LEU A 277 -31.81 10.04 -12.80
C LEU A 277 -32.74 9.00 -13.39
N ARG A 278 -32.38 8.51 -14.55
CA ARG A 278 -32.89 7.28 -15.14
C ARG A 278 -31.85 6.19 -14.99
N ALA A 279 -32.28 4.99 -14.55
CA ALA A 279 -31.41 3.81 -14.46
C ALA A 279 -31.89 2.72 -15.43
N THR A 280 -30.94 2.06 -16.09
CA THR A 280 -31.14 0.80 -16.79
C THR A 280 -30.28 -0.25 -16.07
N VAL A 281 -30.90 -1.31 -15.59
CA VAL A 281 -30.26 -2.37 -14.79
C VAL A 281 -30.46 -3.70 -15.49
N GLY A 282 -29.31 -4.30 -15.86
CA GLY A 282 -29.27 -5.72 -16.26
C GLY A 282 -28.89 -6.59 -15.04
N GLY A 283 -29.61 -7.69 -14.84
CA GLY A 283 -29.38 -8.55 -13.69
C GLY A 283 -30.29 -9.79 -13.68
N ARG A 284 -30.62 -10.24 -12.46
CA ARG A 284 -31.47 -11.40 -12.25
C ARG A 284 -32.60 -11.08 -11.27
N ASP A 285 -33.78 -11.57 -11.55
CA ASP A 285 -34.90 -11.61 -10.58
C ASP A 285 -34.50 -12.52 -9.40
N THR A 286 -34.61 -12.01 -8.18
CA THR A 286 -34.14 -12.73 -6.97
C THR A 286 -35.04 -13.92 -6.61
N ALA A 287 -36.32 -13.90 -6.98
CA ALA A 287 -37.28 -14.97 -6.70
C ALA A 287 -37.26 -16.05 -7.79
N ALA A 288 -37.25 -15.65 -9.06
CA ALA A 288 -37.31 -16.57 -10.21
C ALA A 288 -35.91 -17.04 -10.65
N ASN A 289 -34.83 -16.28 -10.31
CA ASN A 289 -33.46 -16.49 -10.79
C ASN A 289 -33.35 -16.44 -12.33
N GLU A 290 -34.20 -15.64 -12.97
CA GLU A 290 -34.22 -15.44 -14.41
C GLU A 290 -33.56 -14.11 -14.78
N PRO A 291 -32.90 -14.01 -15.94
CA PRO A 291 -32.35 -12.73 -16.42
C PRO A 291 -33.46 -11.70 -16.58
N VAL A 292 -33.22 -10.48 -16.12
CA VAL A 292 -34.16 -9.36 -16.21
C VAL A 292 -33.41 -8.07 -16.60
N GLU A 293 -34.09 -7.20 -17.35
CA GLU A 293 -33.67 -5.84 -17.57
C GLU A 293 -34.77 -4.89 -17.07
N VAL A 294 -34.37 -3.95 -16.19
CA VAL A 294 -35.31 -2.98 -15.59
C VAL A 294 -34.84 -1.58 -15.97
N THR A 295 -35.78 -0.77 -16.50
CA THR A 295 -35.49 0.65 -16.84
C THR A 295 -36.56 1.55 -16.26
N GLY A 296 -36.16 2.65 -15.63
CA GLY A 296 -37.08 3.63 -15.08
C GLY A 296 -36.40 4.77 -14.33
N GLU A 297 -37.20 5.65 -13.72
CA GLU A 297 -36.70 6.76 -12.91
C GLU A 297 -36.20 6.23 -11.55
N VAL A 298 -35.06 6.74 -11.08
CA VAL A 298 -34.54 6.46 -9.73
C VAL A 298 -35.32 7.28 -8.70
N SER A 299 -36.32 6.67 -8.07
CA SER A 299 -37.17 7.35 -7.08
C SER A 299 -36.51 7.48 -5.71
N ALA A 300 -35.71 6.48 -5.29
CA ALA A 300 -34.99 6.51 -4.03
C ALA A 300 -33.66 5.73 -4.11
N VAL A 301 -32.72 6.07 -3.22
CA VAL A 301 -31.52 5.27 -2.96
C VAL A 301 -31.41 5.07 -1.45
N ARG A 302 -31.29 3.82 -0.99
CA ARG A 302 -31.01 3.47 0.40
C ARG A 302 -29.55 3.12 0.52
N GLN A 303 -28.83 3.79 1.41
CA GLN A 303 -27.38 3.63 1.50
C GLN A 303 -26.82 4.14 2.85
N SER A 304 -25.62 3.70 3.19
CA SER A 304 -24.83 4.17 4.35
C SER A 304 -23.42 4.64 3.97
N LEU A 305 -23.16 4.82 2.68
CA LEU A 305 -21.83 5.23 2.19
C LEU A 305 -21.51 6.67 2.55
N VAL A 306 -22.52 7.56 2.44
CA VAL A 306 -22.42 8.99 2.72
C VAL A 306 -23.55 9.48 3.62
N GLU A 307 -23.26 10.48 4.47
CA GLU A 307 -24.25 11.09 5.36
C GLU A 307 -25.21 12.04 4.59
N PRO A 308 -26.50 12.09 4.93
CA PRO A 308 -27.17 11.25 5.91
C PRO A 308 -27.40 9.82 5.37
N THR A 309 -27.24 8.84 6.24
CA THR A 309 -27.58 7.44 5.95
C THR A 309 -29.09 7.21 6.03
N ASN A 310 -29.62 6.26 5.26
CA ASN A 310 -31.05 6.01 5.19
C ASN A 310 -31.45 4.54 4.96
N ASN A 311 -30.48 3.62 5.15
CA ASN A 311 -30.73 2.18 5.12
C ASN A 311 -30.92 1.60 6.53
N GLU A 312 -31.50 0.39 6.63
CA GLU A 312 -31.71 -0.30 7.91
C GLU A 312 -30.44 -1.07 8.34
N PHE A 313 -29.66 -1.55 7.39
CA PHE A 313 -28.43 -2.31 7.62
C PHE A 313 -27.25 -1.63 6.91
N PRO A 314 -26.11 -1.36 7.60
CA PRO A 314 -24.99 -0.62 7.02
C PRO A 314 -24.39 -1.19 5.75
N VAL A 315 -24.54 -2.50 5.51
CA VAL A 315 -24.02 -3.18 4.31
C VAL A 315 -25.03 -3.27 3.17
N GLN A 316 -26.30 -2.89 3.43
CA GLN A 316 -27.38 -2.91 2.44
C GLN A 316 -27.35 -1.63 1.61
N HIS A 317 -27.34 -1.77 0.30
CA HIS A 317 -27.49 -0.69 -0.66
C HIS A 317 -28.58 -1.06 -1.65
N THR A 318 -29.54 -0.17 -1.85
CA THR A 318 -30.71 -0.41 -2.71
C THR A 318 -30.96 0.81 -3.59
N ILE A 319 -31.10 0.61 -4.89
CA ILE A 319 -31.63 1.61 -5.82
C ILE A 319 -33.09 1.25 -6.09
N VAL A 320 -34.01 2.19 -5.88
CA VAL A 320 -35.44 2.01 -6.13
C VAL A 320 -35.79 2.67 -7.45
N ILE A 321 -36.34 1.88 -8.37
CA ILE A 321 -36.67 2.31 -9.73
C ILE A 321 -38.18 2.30 -9.90
N GLU A 322 -38.74 3.40 -10.40
CA GLU A 322 -40.14 3.47 -10.82
C GLU A 322 -40.24 3.11 -12.29
N THR A 323 -41.01 2.05 -12.59
CA THR A 323 -41.30 1.56 -13.93
C THR A 323 -42.79 1.73 -14.24
N GLU A 324 -43.19 1.46 -15.47
CA GLU A 324 -44.63 1.45 -15.86
C GLU A 324 -45.46 0.42 -15.08
N ASP A 325 -44.83 -0.68 -14.67
CA ASP A 325 -45.46 -1.79 -13.97
C ASP A 325 -45.42 -1.68 -12.44
N GLY A 326 -44.74 -0.66 -11.90
CA GLY A 326 -44.61 -0.43 -10.46
C GLY A 326 -43.19 -0.13 -10.04
N THR A 327 -42.95 -0.22 -8.74
CA THR A 327 -41.65 0.09 -8.11
C THR A 327 -40.84 -1.19 -7.98
N VAL A 328 -39.58 -1.17 -8.42
CA VAL A 328 -38.61 -2.27 -8.36
C VAL A 328 -37.44 -1.87 -7.45
N ALA A 329 -37.16 -2.69 -6.45
CA ALA A 329 -35.99 -2.56 -5.59
C ALA A 329 -34.82 -3.36 -6.19
N VAL A 330 -33.69 -2.70 -6.40
CA VAL A 330 -32.49 -3.30 -6.99
C VAL A 330 -31.37 -3.29 -5.95
N GLY A 331 -30.71 -4.43 -5.77
CA GLY A 331 -29.55 -4.64 -4.93
C GLY A 331 -28.34 -5.12 -5.72
N GLY A 332 -27.20 -5.21 -5.05
CA GLY A 332 -25.97 -5.75 -5.64
C GLY A 332 -25.85 -7.26 -5.46
N ARG A 333 -24.65 -7.78 -5.72
CA ARG A 333 -24.34 -9.21 -5.62
C ARG A 333 -24.74 -9.79 -4.26
N GLY A 334 -25.53 -10.85 -4.28
CA GLY A 334 -26.08 -11.50 -3.09
C GLY A 334 -27.31 -10.80 -2.52
N ALA A 335 -27.99 -9.96 -3.31
CA ALA A 335 -29.27 -9.37 -2.94
C ALA A 335 -30.30 -10.49 -2.66
N PHE A 336 -31.03 -10.37 -1.55
CA PHE A 336 -32.08 -11.34 -1.16
C PHE A 336 -33.29 -10.63 -0.56
N VAL A 337 -33.21 -9.34 -0.35
CA VAL A 337 -34.32 -8.49 0.14
C VAL A 337 -34.89 -7.66 -1.02
N GLU A 338 -34.08 -7.38 -2.00
CA GLU A 338 -34.43 -6.63 -3.21
C GLU A 338 -35.05 -7.57 -4.27
N ASP A 339 -35.78 -6.99 -5.23
CA ASP A 339 -36.47 -7.74 -6.30
C ASP A 339 -35.47 -8.20 -7.39
N VAL A 340 -34.39 -7.42 -7.61
CA VAL A 340 -33.39 -7.68 -8.63
C VAL A 340 -31.98 -7.64 -8.06
N GLU A 341 -31.16 -8.65 -8.37
CA GLU A 341 -29.71 -8.66 -8.20
C GLU A 341 -29.09 -8.12 -9.48
N ALA A 342 -28.42 -6.95 -9.38
CA ALA A 342 -27.81 -6.26 -10.51
C ALA A 342 -26.44 -6.81 -10.85
N ASP A 343 -26.20 -7.08 -12.15
CA ASP A 343 -24.89 -7.34 -12.75
C ASP A 343 -24.29 -6.06 -13.33
N LEU A 344 -25.14 -5.15 -13.85
CA LEU A 344 -24.74 -3.88 -14.46
C LEU A 344 -25.82 -2.83 -14.19
N VAL A 345 -25.35 -1.62 -13.84
CA VAL A 345 -26.23 -0.44 -13.69
C VAL A 345 -25.73 0.67 -14.58
N ARG A 346 -26.57 1.18 -15.47
CA ARG A 346 -26.33 2.39 -16.25
C ARG A 346 -27.16 3.53 -15.68
N LEU A 347 -26.53 4.65 -15.38
CA LEU A 347 -27.17 5.87 -14.91
C LEU A 347 -27.10 6.95 -16.00
N GLU A 348 -28.21 7.67 -16.21
CA GLU A 348 -28.36 8.77 -17.16
C GLU A 348 -29.10 9.92 -16.47
N ALA A 349 -28.80 11.16 -16.87
CA ALA A 349 -29.62 12.31 -16.48
C ALA A 349 -30.87 12.38 -17.38
N GLU A 350 -32.03 12.62 -16.79
CA GLU A 350 -33.26 12.90 -17.51
C GLU A 350 -33.33 14.33 -18.04
#